data_852156d251d8f0fbdb8623c446cbe47e
#
_entry.id   852156d251d8f0fbdb8623c446cbe47e
#
_cell.length_a   1.000
_cell.length_b   1.000
_cell.length_c   1.000
_cell.angle_alpha   90.00
_cell.angle_beta   90.00
_cell.angle_gamma   90.00
#
_symmetry.space_group_name_H-M   'P 1'
#
loop_
_entity.id
_entity.type
_entity.pdbx_description
1 polymer ?
#
loop_
_entity_poly.entity_id
_entity_poly.type
_entity_poly.pdbx_seq_one_letter_code
_entity_poly.pdbx_strand_id
1 'polypeptide(L)'
;ELNRIISRLDFGKDKYQFVITKNKGPDGRYYKMFMDDSLSINPSQLSDSMENQMNLFTMEHDEEYGDMMNELINIFIPPEDATREELDTAKKNMEKYADYRTYLSFDMQQIIHGEKDMKIGLSKMIKKNSGGEGQNPLYIALLASFAQVYRINLSPKIRRPSTIRLVVLDEAFSKMDQERSAVCLKYARKMDLQLIVCVPDERLQ
;
A
#
# COMPACT_ATOMS: atom_id res chain seq x y z
N GLU A 1 -0.91 4.39 -7.02
CA GLU A 1 -2.21 3.99 -7.58
C GLU A 1 -3.34 4.16 -6.56
N LEU A 2 -3.26 3.56 -5.36
CA LEU A 2 -4.28 3.67 -4.31
C LEU A 2 -4.58 5.14 -3.95
N ASN A 3 -3.57 5.98 -3.80
CA ASN A 3 -3.74 7.41 -3.53
C ASN A 3 -4.51 8.13 -4.65
N ARG A 4 -4.29 7.74 -5.90
CA ARG A 4 -5.03 8.28 -7.04
C ARG A 4 -6.51 7.90 -6.99
N ILE A 5 -6.83 6.71 -6.50
CA ILE A 5 -8.22 6.28 -6.30
C ILE A 5 -8.87 7.12 -5.20
N ILE A 6 -8.20 7.18 -4.04
CA ILE A 6 -8.75 7.84 -2.86
C ILE A 6 -8.88 9.36 -3.07
N SER A 7 -7.91 10.00 -3.75
CA SER A 7 -7.94 11.45 -3.97
C SER A 7 -9.13 11.94 -4.80
N ARG A 8 -9.73 11.08 -5.62
CA ARG A 8 -10.92 11.39 -6.44
C ARG A 8 -12.23 11.30 -5.67
N LEU A 9 -12.17 10.95 -4.40
CA LEU A 9 -13.32 10.63 -3.61
C LEU A 9 -13.49 11.68 -2.54
N ASP A 10 -14.72 12.12 -2.42
CA ASP A 10 -15.14 13.13 -1.48
C ASP A 10 -15.70 12.45 -0.25
N PHE A 11 -14.99 12.54 0.86
CA PHE A 11 -15.38 12.02 2.17
C PHE A 11 -15.89 13.16 3.08
N GLY A 12 -16.56 14.13 2.49
CA GLY A 12 -16.96 15.35 3.18
C GLY A 12 -15.74 16.25 3.40
N LYS A 13 -15.45 16.60 4.65
CA LYS A 13 -14.28 17.45 5.00
C LYS A 13 -12.99 16.67 5.11
N ASP A 14 -13.06 15.33 5.14
CA ASP A 14 -11.91 14.46 5.39
C ASP A 14 -11.26 14.02 4.09
N LYS A 15 -9.94 14.11 4.03
CA LYS A 15 -9.13 13.51 2.97
C LYS A 15 -8.22 12.44 3.55
N TYR A 16 -7.99 11.40 2.76
CA TYR A 16 -7.16 10.28 3.18
C TYR A 16 -6.04 10.06 2.16
N GLN A 17 -4.88 9.63 2.67
CA GLN A 17 -3.77 9.22 1.83
C GLN A 17 -3.02 8.05 2.44
N PHE A 18 -2.61 7.09 1.61
CA PHE A 18 -1.65 6.07 2.00
C PHE A 18 -0.23 6.64 1.99
N VAL A 19 0.53 6.31 3.00
CA VAL A 19 1.91 6.79 3.16
C VAL A 19 2.83 5.59 3.35
N ILE A 20 3.91 5.59 2.59
CA ILE A 20 4.99 4.64 2.73
C ILE A 20 6.16 5.38 3.38
N THR A 21 6.66 4.85 4.46
CA THR A 21 7.79 5.43 5.20
C THR A 21 8.83 4.36 5.50
N LYS A 22 10.00 4.82 5.90
CA LYS A 22 11.06 3.95 6.41
C LYS A 22 10.57 3.14 7.60
N ASN A 23 10.84 1.83 7.62
CA ASN A 23 10.64 1.02 8.81
C ASN A 23 11.56 1.53 9.93
N LYS A 24 11.07 1.56 11.16
CA LYS A 24 11.82 2.03 12.33
C LYS A 24 12.86 1.03 12.83
N GLY A 25 12.77 -0.22 12.40
CA GLY A 25 13.76 -1.25 12.71
C GLY A 25 15.10 -1.04 12.00
N PRO A 26 16.12 -1.83 12.36
CA PRO A 26 17.47 -1.71 11.79
C PRO A 26 17.50 -1.87 10.27
N ASP A 27 16.67 -2.76 9.73
CA ASP A 27 16.63 -3.06 8.30
C ASP A 27 15.95 -1.95 7.47
N GLY A 28 15.28 -1.00 8.12
CA GLY A 28 14.75 0.18 7.45
C GLY A 28 15.84 1.04 6.79
N ARG A 29 17.14 0.83 7.10
CA ARG A 29 18.26 1.53 6.43
C ARG A 29 18.25 1.31 4.91
N TYR A 30 17.76 0.17 4.45
CA TYR A 30 17.64 -0.14 3.02
C TYR A 30 16.52 0.62 2.30
N TYR A 31 15.68 1.38 3.05
CA TYR A 31 14.53 2.12 2.49
C TYR A 31 14.91 3.03 1.32
N LYS A 32 15.98 3.82 1.47
CA LYS A 32 16.41 4.75 0.43
C LYS A 32 16.79 4.01 -0.85
N MET A 33 17.59 2.94 -0.73
CA MET A 33 18.03 2.13 -1.85
C MET A 33 16.84 1.58 -2.68
N PHE A 34 15.76 1.12 -2.02
CA PHE A 34 14.60 0.57 -2.72
C PHE A 34 13.62 1.63 -3.25
N MET A 35 13.65 2.85 -2.69
CA MET A 35 12.74 3.94 -3.08
C MET A 35 13.42 5.00 -3.96
N ASP A 36 14.65 4.75 -4.37
CA ASP A 36 15.40 5.65 -5.23
C ASP A 36 14.81 5.65 -6.64
N ASP A 37 14.59 6.83 -7.19
CA ASP A 37 14.01 7.01 -8.51
C ASP A 37 14.93 6.50 -9.63
N SER A 38 16.22 6.34 -9.37
CA SER A 38 17.19 5.74 -10.30
C SER A 38 16.85 4.31 -10.70
N LEU A 39 16.10 3.59 -9.85
CA LEU A 39 15.56 2.26 -10.15
C LEU A 39 14.23 2.30 -10.93
N SER A 40 13.56 3.44 -11.01
CA SER A 40 12.29 3.57 -11.71
C SER A 40 12.49 3.75 -13.21
N ILE A 41 12.67 2.64 -13.93
CA ILE A 41 12.72 2.63 -15.39
C ILE A 41 11.34 3.01 -15.94
N ASN A 42 11.26 4.17 -16.56
CA ASN A 42 10.03 4.64 -17.20
C ASN A 42 9.83 3.87 -18.52
N PRO A 43 8.81 3.00 -18.68
CA PRO A 43 8.63 2.20 -19.88
C PRO A 43 8.50 3.01 -21.19
N SER A 44 8.17 4.31 -21.09
CA SER A 44 8.07 5.20 -22.25
C SER A 44 9.41 5.75 -22.73
N GLN A 45 10.49 5.57 -21.97
CA GLN A 45 11.86 5.95 -22.34
C GLN A 45 12.65 4.80 -22.94
N LEU A 46 11.98 3.67 -23.15
CA LEU A 46 12.53 2.40 -23.66
C LEU A 46 12.73 2.36 -25.18
N SER A 47 12.96 3.50 -25.87
CA SER A 47 13.33 3.49 -27.29
C SER A 47 14.81 3.82 -27.49
N ASP A 48 15.47 3.03 -28.28
CA ASP A 48 16.77 3.16 -28.97
C ASP A 48 18.06 3.70 -28.25
N SER A 49 17.94 4.28 -27.06
CA SER A 49 19.11 4.67 -26.24
C SER A 49 19.22 3.88 -24.94
N MET A 50 18.57 2.74 -24.89
CA MET A 50 18.30 1.96 -23.67
C MET A 50 19.55 1.51 -22.90
N GLU A 51 20.55 0.95 -23.61
CA GLU A 51 21.74 0.40 -22.96
C GLU A 51 22.58 1.48 -22.25
N ASN A 52 22.71 2.65 -22.84
CA ASN A 52 23.51 3.71 -22.28
C ASN A 52 22.83 4.40 -21.09
N GLN A 53 21.51 4.57 -21.11
CA GLN A 53 20.79 5.15 -19.99
C GLN A 53 20.66 4.17 -18.82
N MET A 54 20.38 2.88 -19.07
CA MET A 54 20.40 1.87 -18.02
C MET A 54 21.76 1.77 -17.35
N ASN A 55 22.85 1.82 -18.11
CA ASN A 55 24.19 1.76 -17.54
C ASN A 55 24.50 2.97 -16.65
N LEU A 56 24.06 4.18 -17.03
CA LEU A 56 24.27 5.36 -16.23
C LEU A 56 23.51 5.32 -14.90
N PHE A 57 22.22 4.97 -14.93
CA PHE A 57 21.39 4.85 -13.72
C PHE A 57 21.86 3.72 -12.79
N THR A 58 22.29 2.59 -13.34
CA THR A 58 22.86 1.49 -12.55
C THR A 58 24.20 1.90 -11.93
N MET A 59 25.05 2.64 -12.65
CA MET A 59 26.31 3.13 -12.11
C MET A 59 26.09 4.13 -10.95
N GLU A 60 25.21 5.11 -11.10
CA GLU A 60 24.88 6.06 -10.02
C GLU A 60 24.32 5.34 -8.78
N HIS A 61 23.44 4.36 -9.00
CA HIS A 61 22.88 3.56 -7.91
C HIS A 61 23.96 2.69 -7.24
N ASP A 62 24.85 2.09 -8.01
CA ASP A 62 25.94 1.27 -7.49
C ASP A 62 26.98 2.12 -6.72
N GLU A 63 27.26 3.35 -7.15
CA GLU A 63 28.11 4.28 -6.42
C GLU A 63 27.53 4.67 -5.07
N GLU A 64 26.21 4.90 -4.98
CA GLU A 64 25.56 5.31 -3.73
C GLU A 64 25.23 4.12 -2.81
N TYR A 65 24.79 2.98 -3.37
CA TYR A 65 24.24 1.87 -2.61
C TYR A 65 24.98 0.53 -2.76
N GLY A 66 26.06 0.49 -3.53
CA GLY A 66 26.76 -0.77 -3.84
C GLY A 66 27.21 -1.57 -2.61
N ASP A 67 27.76 -0.90 -1.62
CA ASP A 67 28.17 -1.54 -0.36
C ASP A 67 26.97 -2.12 0.40
N MET A 68 25.86 -1.38 0.43
CA MET A 68 24.63 -1.80 1.08
C MET A 68 23.94 -2.96 0.33
N MET A 69 24.03 -2.95 -0.99
CA MET A 69 23.55 -4.05 -1.85
C MET A 69 24.38 -5.31 -1.61
N ASN A 70 25.71 -5.20 -1.60
CA ASN A 70 26.61 -6.32 -1.34
C ASN A 70 26.40 -6.89 0.07
N GLU A 71 26.21 -6.04 1.07
CA GLU A 71 25.86 -6.49 2.42
C GLU A 71 24.57 -7.30 2.41
N LEU A 72 23.53 -6.83 1.72
CA LEU A 72 22.25 -7.53 1.61
C LEU A 72 22.40 -8.86 0.87
N ILE A 73 23.15 -8.88 -0.22
CA ILE A 73 23.44 -10.11 -0.99
C ILE A 73 24.15 -11.15 -0.10
N ASN A 74 25.13 -10.74 0.67
CA ASN A 74 25.89 -11.64 1.55
C ASN A 74 25.02 -12.27 2.65
N ILE A 75 23.91 -11.64 3.03
CA ILE A 75 22.93 -12.23 3.96
C ILE A 75 22.22 -13.44 3.34
N PHE A 76 22.11 -13.50 2.01
CA PHE A 76 21.41 -14.56 1.29
C PHE A 76 22.31 -15.71 0.86
N ILE A 77 23.60 -15.47 0.70
CA ILE A 77 24.55 -16.46 0.19
C ILE A 77 25.20 -17.17 1.39
N PRO A 78 24.85 -18.43 1.67
CA PRO A 78 25.54 -19.20 2.68
C PRO A 78 26.96 -19.55 2.18
N PRO A 79 27.94 -19.81 3.08
CA PRO A 79 29.25 -20.33 2.72
C PRO A 79 29.14 -21.65 1.93
N GLU A 80 30.15 -21.97 1.09
CA GLU A 80 30.13 -23.20 0.28
C GLU A 80 30.11 -24.48 1.14
N ASP A 81 30.70 -24.44 2.33
CA ASP A 81 30.76 -25.48 3.33
C ASP A 81 29.80 -25.29 4.50
N ALA A 82 28.68 -24.56 4.25
CA ALA A 82 27.71 -24.19 5.26
C ALA A 82 27.13 -25.42 5.97
N THR A 83 27.06 -25.33 7.27
CA THR A 83 26.38 -26.28 8.13
C THR A 83 24.86 -26.23 7.92
N ARG A 84 24.16 -27.26 8.38
CA ARG A 84 22.68 -27.28 8.30
C ARG A 84 22.03 -26.10 9.02
N GLU A 85 22.60 -25.65 10.14
CA GLU A 85 22.08 -24.49 10.89
C GLU A 85 22.29 -23.17 10.13
N GLU A 86 23.40 -23.02 9.42
CA GLU A 86 23.68 -21.86 8.58
C GLU A 86 22.76 -21.83 7.36
N LEU A 87 22.48 -22.97 6.74
CA LEU A 87 21.50 -23.09 5.65
C LEU A 87 20.08 -22.72 6.12
N ASP A 88 19.66 -23.21 7.28
CA ASP A 88 18.36 -22.86 7.86
C ASP A 88 18.28 -21.35 8.21
N THR A 89 19.40 -20.76 8.65
CA THR A 89 19.49 -19.33 8.92
C THR A 89 19.42 -18.51 7.63
N ALA A 90 20.15 -18.91 6.58
CA ALA A 90 20.08 -18.27 5.28
C ALA A 90 18.65 -18.31 4.71
N LYS A 91 17.95 -19.44 4.83
CA LYS A 91 16.56 -19.57 4.41
C LYS A 91 15.63 -18.62 5.17
N LYS A 92 15.74 -18.53 6.48
CA LYS A 92 14.97 -17.58 7.30
C LYS A 92 15.27 -16.13 6.92
N ASN A 93 16.52 -15.83 6.61
CA ASN A 93 16.91 -14.51 6.12
C ASN A 93 16.28 -14.23 4.77
N MET A 94 16.29 -15.17 3.84
CA MET A 94 15.61 -15.02 2.54
C MET A 94 14.11 -14.71 2.74
N GLU A 95 13.42 -15.45 3.58
CA GLU A 95 12.00 -15.20 3.88
C GLU A 95 11.78 -13.81 4.50
N LYS A 96 12.62 -13.41 5.46
CA LYS A 96 12.57 -12.10 6.11
C LYS A 96 12.78 -10.95 5.12
N TYR A 97 13.84 -11.04 4.30
CA TYR A 97 14.23 -9.96 3.41
C TYR A 97 13.48 -9.95 2.07
N ALA A 98 12.79 -11.03 1.72
CA ALA A 98 11.82 -11.04 0.63
C ALA A 98 10.54 -10.26 1.00
N ASP A 99 10.27 -10.06 2.27
CA ASP A 99 9.13 -9.28 2.74
C ASP A 99 9.46 -7.78 2.77
N TYR A 100 8.80 -7.00 1.91
CA TYR A 100 8.97 -5.54 1.84
C TYR A 100 8.67 -4.83 3.17
N ARG A 101 7.91 -5.43 4.08
CA ARG A 101 7.63 -4.90 5.42
C ARG A 101 8.88 -4.84 6.30
N THR A 102 9.92 -5.56 5.95
CA THR A 102 11.24 -5.45 6.59
C THR A 102 11.82 -4.04 6.41
N TYR A 103 11.62 -3.42 5.27
CA TYR A 103 12.21 -2.12 4.89
C TYR A 103 11.22 -0.97 5.03
N LEU A 104 9.95 -1.23 4.76
CA LEU A 104 8.90 -0.25 4.59
C LEU A 104 7.89 -0.33 5.72
N SER A 105 7.38 0.83 6.11
CA SER A 105 6.22 0.97 6.98
C SER A 105 5.09 1.63 6.21
N PHE A 106 3.91 1.04 6.31
CA PHE A 106 2.71 1.50 5.63
C PHE A 106 1.75 2.10 6.65
N ASP A 107 1.24 3.26 6.38
CA ASP A 107 0.20 3.90 7.19
C ASP A 107 -0.81 4.58 6.26
N MET A 108 -1.98 4.87 6.79
CA MET A 108 -2.98 5.71 6.17
C MET A 108 -3.12 6.97 7.03
N GLN A 109 -3.13 8.13 6.41
CA GLN A 109 -3.26 9.40 7.10
C GLN A 109 -4.56 10.06 6.71
N GLN A 110 -5.26 10.61 7.70
CA GLN A 110 -6.33 11.58 7.52
C GLN A 110 -5.72 12.97 7.46
N ILE A 111 -6.12 13.74 6.47
CA ILE A 111 -5.72 15.14 6.29
C ILE A 111 -6.92 15.98 6.67
N ILE A 112 -6.79 16.72 7.75
CA ILE A 112 -7.80 17.68 8.22
C ILE A 112 -7.37 19.07 7.75
N HIS A 113 -8.18 19.66 6.87
CA HIS A 113 -7.91 20.99 6.37
C HIS A 113 -8.30 22.06 7.40
N GLY A 114 -7.37 22.95 7.72
CA GLY A 114 -7.54 24.10 8.62
C GLY A 114 -6.61 25.24 8.19
N GLU A 115 -6.33 26.19 9.09
CA GLU A 115 -5.28 27.21 8.84
C GLU A 115 -3.93 26.59 8.56
N LYS A 116 -3.66 25.42 9.16
CA LYS A 116 -2.57 24.51 8.82
C LYS A 116 -3.14 23.11 8.69
N ASP A 117 -2.83 22.44 7.59
CA ASP A 117 -3.23 21.04 7.40
C ASP A 117 -2.65 20.14 8.49
N MET A 118 -3.53 19.45 9.20
CA MET A 118 -3.13 18.47 10.21
C MET A 118 -3.21 17.07 9.62
N LYS A 119 -2.12 16.30 9.71
CA LYS A 119 -2.04 14.90 9.28
C LYS A 119 -2.04 13.97 10.49
N ILE A 120 -3.03 13.11 10.57
CA ILE A 120 -3.18 12.14 11.66
C ILE A 120 -3.07 10.73 11.08
N GLY A 121 -2.08 9.96 11.54
CA GLY A 121 -1.92 8.56 11.14
C GLY A 121 -3.03 7.67 11.70
N LEU A 122 -3.50 6.72 10.90
CA LEU A 122 -4.57 5.78 11.26
C LEU A 122 -4.21 4.98 12.52
N SER A 123 -2.97 4.57 12.66
CA SER A 123 -2.47 3.86 13.84
C SER A 123 -2.66 4.64 15.15
N LYS A 124 -2.65 5.99 15.08
CA LYS A 124 -2.94 6.86 16.24
C LYS A 124 -4.45 7.03 16.43
N MET A 125 -5.21 7.10 15.34
CA MET A 125 -6.67 7.26 15.38
C MET A 125 -7.35 6.05 16.01
N ILE A 126 -6.98 4.84 15.59
CA ILE A 126 -7.55 3.59 16.13
C ILE A 126 -7.32 3.47 17.64
N LYS A 127 -6.15 3.91 18.12
CA LYS A 127 -5.84 3.89 19.56
C LYS A 127 -6.63 4.93 20.36
N LYS A 128 -6.98 6.05 19.75
CA LYS A 128 -7.65 7.18 20.44
C LYS A 128 -9.17 7.06 20.39
N ASN A 129 -9.72 6.51 19.30
CA ASN A 129 -11.16 6.44 19.06
C ASN A 129 -11.64 5.01 19.26
N SER A 130 -12.14 4.70 20.46
CA SER A 130 -12.79 3.42 20.76
C SER A 130 -14.19 3.27 20.14
N GLY A 131 -14.67 4.28 19.42
CA GLY A 131 -15.97 4.32 18.75
C GLY A 131 -15.90 4.14 17.23
N GLY A 132 -17.05 4.14 16.56
CA GLY A 132 -17.21 3.94 15.10
C GLY A 132 -16.41 4.89 14.21
N GLU A 133 -15.90 5.98 14.76
CA GLU A 133 -15.07 6.96 14.02
C GLU A 133 -13.76 6.38 13.47
N GLY A 134 -13.17 5.39 14.16
CA GLY A 134 -11.94 4.73 13.70
C GLY A 134 -12.15 3.75 12.56
N GLN A 135 -13.40 3.35 12.26
CA GLN A 135 -13.69 2.34 11.23
C GLN A 135 -13.77 2.92 9.81
N ASN A 136 -14.15 4.17 9.65
CA ASN A 136 -14.32 4.80 8.34
C ASN A 136 -13.06 4.70 7.46
N PRO A 137 -11.85 5.05 7.93
CA PRO A 137 -10.62 4.90 7.15
C PRO A 137 -10.34 3.46 6.75
N LEU A 138 -10.67 2.49 7.60
CA LEU A 138 -10.47 1.07 7.32
C LEU A 138 -11.34 0.60 6.13
N TYR A 139 -12.62 0.96 6.13
CA TYR A 139 -13.51 0.62 5.01
C TYR A 139 -13.08 1.30 3.71
N ILE A 140 -12.60 2.55 3.78
CA ILE A 140 -12.06 3.26 2.63
C ILE A 140 -10.85 2.51 2.05
N ALA A 141 -9.92 2.10 2.92
CA ALA A 141 -8.75 1.33 2.52
C ALA A 141 -9.14 -0.01 1.89
N LEU A 142 -10.10 -0.70 2.50
CA LEU A 142 -10.61 -1.98 2.03
C LEU A 142 -11.25 -1.86 0.64
N LEU A 143 -12.16 -0.91 0.47
CA LEU A 143 -12.84 -0.68 -0.82
C LEU A 143 -11.84 -0.23 -1.90
N ALA A 144 -10.86 0.60 -1.57
CA ALA A 144 -9.80 1.00 -2.49
C ALA A 144 -8.94 -0.21 -2.91
N SER A 145 -8.68 -1.15 -2.00
CA SER A 145 -7.97 -2.39 -2.30
C SER A 145 -8.76 -3.28 -3.26
N PHE A 146 -10.06 -3.42 -3.07
CA PHE A 146 -10.92 -4.14 -4.03
C PHE A 146 -10.95 -3.46 -5.40
N ALA A 147 -11.00 -2.12 -5.44
CA ALA A 147 -10.92 -1.38 -6.70
C ALA A 147 -9.62 -1.66 -7.46
N GLN A 148 -8.51 -1.84 -6.74
CA GLN A 148 -7.23 -2.21 -7.32
C GLN A 148 -7.24 -3.68 -7.81
N VAL A 149 -7.72 -4.61 -7.00
CA VAL A 149 -7.82 -6.04 -7.38
C VAL A 149 -8.66 -6.21 -8.64
N TYR A 150 -9.81 -5.53 -8.72
CA TYR A 150 -10.66 -5.55 -9.91
C TYR A 150 -10.16 -4.66 -11.05
N ARG A 151 -9.00 -4.03 -10.90
CA ARG A 151 -8.35 -3.17 -11.91
C ARG A 151 -9.27 -2.08 -12.47
N ILE A 152 -10.12 -1.50 -11.63
CA ILE A 152 -11.14 -0.52 -12.02
C ILE A 152 -10.50 0.75 -12.62
N ASN A 153 -9.25 1.06 -12.21
CA ASN A 153 -8.54 2.28 -12.58
C ASN A 153 -7.64 2.17 -13.80
N LEU A 154 -7.62 1.03 -14.48
CA LEU A 154 -6.87 0.92 -15.72
C LEU A 154 -7.49 1.82 -16.79
N SER A 155 -6.63 2.33 -17.68
CA SER A 155 -7.07 3.12 -18.84
C SER A 155 -8.16 2.38 -19.63
N PRO A 156 -9.20 3.08 -20.11
CA PRO A 156 -10.23 2.47 -20.98
C PRO A 156 -9.67 1.78 -22.23
N LYS A 157 -8.46 2.18 -22.67
CA LYS A 157 -7.76 1.56 -23.81
C LYS A 157 -7.28 0.14 -23.53
N ILE A 158 -7.17 -0.25 -22.25
CA ILE A 158 -6.74 -1.61 -21.87
C ILE A 158 -7.97 -2.51 -21.84
N ARG A 159 -8.00 -3.50 -22.73
CA ARG A 159 -9.07 -4.50 -22.75
C ARG A 159 -9.06 -5.29 -21.45
N ARG A 160 -10.20 -5.32 -20.77
CA ARG A 160 -10.38 -6.03 -19.49
C ARG A 160 -11.33 -7.18 -19.68
N PRO A 161 -11.10 -8.31 -19.00
CA PRO A 161 -12.14 -9.31 -18.87
C PRO A 161 -13.31 -8.73 -18.07
N SER A 162 -14.52 -9.13 -18.41
CA SER A 162 -15.71 -8.79 -17.62
C SER A 162 -15.59 -9.42 -16.23
N THR A 163 -15.84 -8.63 -15.21
CA THR A 163 -15.83 -9.09 -13.80
C THR A 163 -17.09 -8.65 -13.11
N ILE A 164 -17.58 -9.46 -12.18
CA ILE A 164 -18.78 -9.15 -11.39
C ILE A 164 -18.50 -8.00 -10.39
N ARG A 165 -17.24 -7.77 -10.04
CA ARG A 165 -16.79 -6.77 -9.04
C ARG A 165 -17.52 -6.90 -7.70
N LEU A 166 -17.82 -8.13 -7.32
CA LEU A 166 -18.58 -8.44 -6.12
C LEU A 166 -17.70 -8.42 -4.89
N VAL A 167 -18.14 -7.71 -3.87
CA VAL A 167 -17.56 -7.68 -2.52
C VAL A 167 -18.63 -8.11 -1.52
N VAL A 168 -18.33 -9.10 -0.73
CA VAL A 168 -19.21 -9.58 0.36
C VAL A 168 -18.60 -9.13 1.67
N LEU A 169 -19.37 -8.40 2.47
CA LEU A 169 -18.97 -7.89 3.77
C LEU A 169 -19.91 -8.43 4.83
N ASP A 170 -19.35 -9.17 5.78
CA ASP A 170 -20.07 -9.68 6.93
C ASP A 170 -19.95 -8.71 8.11
N GLU A 171 -21.03 -8.52 8.85
CA GLU A 171 -21.15 -7.58 9.98
C GLU A 171 -20.65 -6.14 9.65
N ALA A 172 -20.68 -5.76 8.38
CA ALA A 172 -20.20 -4.47 7.95
C ALA A 172 -21.02 -3.33 8.55
N PHE A 173 -20.32 -2.25 8.83
CA PHE A 173 -20.89 -1.00 9.36
C PHE A 173 -21.56 -1.15 10.75
N SER A 174 -21.37 -2.26 11.45
CA SER A 174 -22.00 -2.54 12.75
C SER A 174 -21.72 -1.47 13.81
N LYS A 175 -20.54 -0.83 13.76
CA LYS A 175 -20.12 0.23 14.67
C LYS A 175 -20.08 1.63 14.04
N MET A 176 -20.59 1.79 12.82
CA MET A 176 -20.63 3.07 12.14
C MET A 176 -22.03 3.70 12.26
N ASP A 177 -22.08 5.03 12.29
CA ASP A 177 -23.32 5.76 12.17
C ASP A 177 -23.88 5.70 10.73
N GLN A 178 -25.13 6.10 10.58
CA GLN A 178 -25.83 6.02 9.30
C GLN A 178 -25.19 6.93 8.22
N GLU A 179 -24.71 8.09 8.61
CA GLU A 179 -24.10 9.04 7.67
C GLU A 179 -22.80 8.49 7.08
N ARG A 180 -21.95 7.93 7.92
CA ARG A 180 -20.68 7.31 7.50
C ARG A 180 -20.89 6.04 6.68
N SER A 181 -21.86 5.23 7.06
CA SER A 181 -22.23 4.05 6.28
C SER A 181 -22.70 4.44 4.88
N ALA A 182 -23.51 5.49 4.77
CA ALA A 182 -23.98 6.02 3.49
C ALA A 182 -22.80 6.55 2.62
N VAL A 183 -21.81 7.18 3.23
CA VAL A 183 -20.59 7.62 2.52
C VAL A 183 -19.83 6.42 1.96
N CYS A 184 -19.63 5.35 2.73
CA CYS A 184 -18.97 4.13 2.27
C CYS A 184 -19.72 3.45 1.11
N LEU A 185 -21.04 3.37 1.20
CA LEU A 185 -21.88 2.82 0.12
C LEU A 185 -21.83 3.67 -1.15
N LYS A 186 -21.90 5.00 -1.03
CA LYS A 186 -21.73 5.93 -2.15
C LYS A 186 -20.35 5.77 -2.80
N TYR A 187 -19.36 5.52 -1.99
CA TYR A 187 -17.99 5.26 -2.42
C TYR A 187 -17.88 3.99 -3.25
N ALA A 188 -18.41 2.89 -2.75
CA ALA A 188 -18.42 1.62 -3.48
C ALA A 188 -19.13 1.74 -4.84
N ARG A 189 -20.25 2.48 -4.89
CA ARG A 189 -20.97 2.76 -6.14
C ARG A 189 -20.12 3.56 -7.12
N LYS A 190 -19.41 4.59 -6.66
CA LYS A 190 -18.50 5.37 -7.52
C LYS A 190 -17.36 4.54 -8.12
N MET A 191 -16.99 3.45 -7.45
CA MET A 191 -16.01 2.48 -7.93
C MET A 191 -16.62 1.34 -8.74
N ASP A 192 -17.90 1.41 -9.08
CA ASP A 192 -18.63 0.33 -9.77
C ASP A 192 -18.48 -1.04 -9.07
N LEU A 193 -18.38 -1.06 -7.74
CA LEU A 193 -18.39 -2.28 -6.94
C LEU A 193 -19.83 -2.70 -6.63
N GLN A 194 -20.08 -3.99 -6.69
CA GLN A 194 -21.32 -4.59 -6.20
C GLN A 194 -21.10 -5.09 -4.77
N LEU A 195 -21.94 -4.66 -3.83
CA LEU A 195 -21.81 -5.05 -2.43
C LEU A 195 -22.95 -5.97 -2.02
N ILE A 196 -22.60 -7.06 -1.34
CA ILE A 196 -23.50 -7.79 -0.46
C ILE A 196 -23.07 -7.49 0.96
N VAL A 197 -23.94 -6.89 1.75
CA VAL A 197 -23.64 -6.48 3.12
C VAL A 197 -24.57 -7.21 4.07
N CYS A 198 -24.00 -8.05 4.92
CA CYS A 198 -24.71 -8.65 6.03
C CYS A 198 -24.63 -7.68 7.23
N VAL A 199 -25.77 -7.35 7.79
CA VAL A 199 -25.88 -6.47 8.95
C VAL A 199 -26.63 -7.18 10.07
N PRO A 200 -26.33 -6.89 11.36
CA PRO A 200 -27.13 -7.41 12.46
C PRO A 200 -28.60 -6.96 12.37
N ASP A 201 -29.51 -7.80 12.84
CA ASP A 201 -30.97 -7.59 12.79
C ASP A 201 -31.40 -6.24 13.40
N GLU A 202 -30.68 -5.76 14.39
CA GLU A 202 -30.95 -4.48 15.07
C GLU A 202 -30.82 -3.25 14.14
N ARG A 203 -30.27 -3.44 12.94
CA ARG A 203 -30.03 -2.37 11.94
C ARG A 203 -30.90 -2.46 10.70
N LEU A 204 -31.83 -3.40 10.66
CA LEU A 204 -32.77 -3.56 9.55
C LEU A 204 -34.04 -2.68 9.66
N GLN A 205 -34.04 -1.68 10.57
CA GLN A 205 -35.13 -0.73 10.76
C GLN A 205 -34.95 0.56 9.96
#